data_5901d3b2708d9eb10440b6c634fd36a9
#
_entry.id   5901d3b2708d9eb10440b6c634fd36a9
#
_cell.length_a   1.000
_cell.length_b   1.000
_cell.length_c   1.000
_cell.angle_alpha   90.00
_cell.angle_beta   90.00
_cell.angle_gamma   90.00
#
_symmetry.space_group_name_H-M   'P 1'
#
loop_
_entity.id
_entity.type
_entity.pdbx_description
1 polymer ?
#
loop_
_entity_poly.entity_id
_entity_poly.type
_entity_poly.pdbx_seq_one_letter_code
_entity_poly.pdbx_strand_id
1 'polypeptide(L)'
;DKIRNGEFDISYIDQAVRRVLRAKFELGLFEDPYQEQAVYRLPLRSEESVKLSRRIADESTVLLKNDGQLLPLNVRNLKSVAVIGPNADNVQFGDYTWSKKKEDGVTPLQGIKNLLGDRVKINYAKGCSLASLDTSGIAEAVDAARHSDVALIFVGSSSTAFVRHTQEPSTSGEGIDLSDISLTGAQEQLIREVFAVGKPVVVVLVAGKPFAIPWVKENIPAILAQWYAGEQEGNSIADILFGNVNPSGKLTFSFPQSTG
;
A
#
# COMPACT_ATOMS: atom_id res chain seq x y z
N ASP A 1 -29.10 3.39 36.65
CA ASP A 1 -30.34 3.88 37.26
C ASP A 1 -31.61 3.24 36.64
N LYS A 2 -31.66 2.98 35.32
CA LYS A 2 -32.84 2.37 34.66
C LYS A 2 -33.22 0.98 35.17
N ILE A 3 -32.24 0.16 35.58
CA ILE A 3 -32.52 -1.13 36.22
C ILE A 3 -33.11 -0.93 37.61
N ARG A 4 -32.55 0.01 38.42
CA ARG A 4 -33.07 0.29 39.78
C ARG A 4 -34.49 0.84 39.77
N ASN A 5 -34.86 1.56 38.71
CA ASN A 5 -36.17 2.12 38.52
C ASN A 5 -37.17 1.18 37.85
N GLY A 6 -36.76 -0.05 37.54
CA GLY A 6 -37.64 -1.04 36.89
C GLY A 6 -37.92 -0.80 35.41
N GLU A 7 -37.21 0.15 34.78
CA GLU A 7 -37.34 0.44 33.33
C GLU A 7 -36.65 -0.65 32.46
N PHE A 8 -35.69 -1.37 33.04
CA PHE A 8 -34.96 -2.46 32.40
C PHE A 8 -34.90 -3.70 33.28
N ASP A 9 -35.26 -4.85 32.72
CA ASP A 9 -35.20 -6.12 33.44
C ASP A 9 -33.72 -6.53 33.65
N ILE A 10 -33.37 -6.87 34.88
CA ILE A 10 -32.01 -7.32 35.26
C ILE A 10 -31.56 -8.55 34.47
N SER A 11 -32.51 -9.36 33.97
CA SER A 11 -32.19 -10.57 33.18
C SER A 11 -31.37 -10.29 31.94
N TYR A 12 -31.46 -9.10 31.33
CA TYR A 12 -30.63 -8.71 30.20
C TYR A 12 -29.15 -8.60 30.62
N ILE A 13 -28.90 -8.01 31.79
CA ILE A 13 -27.55 -7.91 32.35
C ILE A 13 -27.02 -9.29 32.73
N ASP A 14 -27.83 -10.10 33.41
CA ASP A 14 -27.44 -11.47 33.80
C ASP A 14 -27.10 -12.31 32.57
N GLN A 15 -27.83 -12.16 31.49
CA GLN A 15 -27.55 -12.86 30.23
C GLN A 15 -26.22 -12.41 29.62
N ALA A 16 -25.94 -11.10 29.61
CA ALA A 16 -24.69 -10.57 29.10
C ALA A 16 -23.50 -11.01 29.94
N VAL A 17 -23.60 -10.92 31.27
CA VAL A 17 -22.59 -11.38 32.24
C VAL A 17 -22.33 -12.88 32.07
N ARG A 18 -23.39 -13.68 31.95
CA ARG A 18 -23.29 -15.14 31.79
C ARG A 18 -22.47 -15.50 30.51
N ARG A 19 -22.65 -14.77 29.41
CA ARG A 19 -21.87 -14.99 28.18
C ARG A 19 -20.38 -14.71 28.40
N VAL A 20 -20.06 -13.62 29.07
CA VAL A 20 -18.65 -13.26 29.37
C VAL A 20 -18.03 -14.26 30.34
N LEU A 21 -18.74 -14.61 31.43
CA LEU A 21 -18.25 -15.56 32.41
C LEU A 21 -18.09 -16.97 31.81
N ARG A 22 -19.01 -17.40 30.94
CA ARG A 22 -18.86 -18.67 30.22
C ARG A 22 -17.56 -18.75 29.47
N ALA A 23 -17.24 -17.71 28.65
CA ALA A 23 -15.99 -17.67 27.90
C ALA A 23 -14.76 -17.74 28.83
N LYS A 24 -14.80 -17.05 29.98
CA LYS A 24 -13.72 -17.11 30.97
C LYS A 24 -13.55 -18.51 31.58
N PHE A 25 -14.66 -19.21 31.90
CA PHE A 25 -14.62 -20.58 32.40
C PHE A 25 -14.10 -21.55 31.32
N GLU A 26 -14.61 -21.46 30.10
CA GLU A 26 -14.19 -22.30 28.98
C GLU A 26 -12.69 -22.12 28.64
N LEU A 27 -12.14 -20.93 28.87
CA LEU A 27 -10.71 -20.64 28.72
C LEU A 27 -9.86 -21.01 29.95
N GLY A 28 -10.46 -21.53 31.06
CA GLY A 28 -9.73 -21.89 32.26
C GLY A 28 -9.13 -20.73 33.04
N LEU A 29 -9.62 -19.47 32.81
CA LEU A 29 -9.02 -18.27 33.40
C LEU A 29 -9.20 -18.16 34.93
N PHE A 30 -10.03 -18.99 35.55
CA PHE A 30 -10.20 -19.02 36.99
C PHE A 30 -9.29 -20.05 37.66
N GLU A 31 -8.89 -21.08 36.93
CA GLU A 31 -7.99 -22.16 37.37
C GLU A 31 -6.53 -21.81 37.07
N ASP A 32 -6.28 -21.35 35.83
CA ASP A 32 -4.93 -20.97 35.37
C ASP A 32 -5.00 -19.73 34.43
N PRO A 33 -4.99 -18.49 34.98
CA PRO A 33 -5.05 -17.26 34.19
C PRO A 33 -3.74 -16.91 33.49
N TYR A 34 -2.65 -17.61 33.82
CA TYR A 34 -1.33 -17.30 33.30
C TYR A 34 -0.93 -18.27 32.21
N GLN A 35 -0.54 -17.74 31.07
CA GLN A 35 0.03 -18.55 30.00
C GLN A 35 1.50 -18.86 30.31
N GLU A 36 1.94 -20.08 29.96
CA GLU A 36 3.35 -20.44 30.04
C GLU A 36 4.21 -19.50 29.19
N GLN A 37 5.37 -19.10 29.70
CA GLN A 37 6.30 -18.22 29.00
C GLN A 37 6.73 -18.74 27.62
N ALA A 38 6.63 -20.05 27.39
CA ALA A 38 6.92 -20.66 26.08
C ALA A 38 6.03 -20.15 24.96
N VAL A 39 4.78 -19.79 25.25
CA VAL A 39 3.84 -19.22 24.26
C VAL A 39 4.28 -17.84 23.78
N TYR A 40 4.93 -17.05 24.63
CA TYR A 40 5.47 -15.73 24.27
C TYR A 40 6.76 -15.78 23.45
N ARG A 41 7.32 -16.97 23.23
CA ARG A 41 8.53 -17.21 22.44
C ARG A 41 8.25 -17.66 21.01
N LEU A 42 6.99 -17.64 20.59
CA LEU A 42 6.67 -17.90 19.17
C LEU A 42 7.42 -16.88 18.30
N PRO A 43 8.14 -17.35 17.29
CA PRO A 43 8.91 -16.45 16.45
C PRO A 43 7.97 -15.50 15.72
N LEU A 44 8.08 -14.20 16.03
CA LEU A 44 7.47 -13.16 15.22
C LEU A 44 8.13 -13.19 13.84
N ARG A 45 7.34 -13.03 12.77
CA ARG A 45 7.82 -13.07 11.39
C ARG A 45 8.54 -14.40 11.06
N SER A 46 7.89 -15.53 11.37
CA SER A 46 8.39 -16.83 10.89
C SER A 46 8.51 -16.82 9.35
N GLU A 47 9.39 -17.65 8.82
CA GLU A 47 9.56 -17.78 7.36
C GLU A 47 8.24 -18.10 6.65
N GLU A 48 7.38 -18.91 7.28
CA GLU A 48 6.06 -19.24 6.78
C GLU A 48 5.13 -18.02 6.73
N SER A 49 5.13 -17.19 7.79
CA SER A 49 4.35 -15.95 7.84
C SER A 49 4.79 -14.96 6.78
N VAL A 50 6.10 -14.82 6.56
CA VAL A 50 6.66 -13.95 5.51
C VAL A 50 6.27 -14.46 4.12
N LYS A 51 6.33 -15.76 3.88
CA LYS A 51 5.87 -16.38 2.61
C LYS A 51 4.37 -16.17 2.39
N LEU A 52 3.57 -16.25 3.44
CA LEU A 52 2.14 -15.97 3.34
C LEU A 52 1.88 -14.50 3.04
N SER A 53 2.54 -13.58 3.73
CA SER A 53 2.48 -12.13 3.46
C SER A 53 2.84 -11.83 2.01
N ARG A 54 3.89 -12.46 1.48
CA ARG A 54 4.29 -12.32 0.10
C ARG A 54 3.21 -12.80 -0.87
N ARG A 55 2.65 -13.98 -0.65
CA ARG A 55 1.58 -14.52 -1.50
C ARG A 55 0.34 -13.64 -1.49
N ILE A 56 -0.04 -13.09 -0.33
CA ILE A 56 -1.16 -12.14 -0.23
C ILE A 56 -0.87 -10.89 -1.05
N ALA A 57 0.33 -10.33 -0.99
CA ALA A 57 0.72 -9.17 -1.78
C ALA A 57 0.64 -9.45 -3.29
N ASP A 58 1.11 -10.62 -3.73
CA ASP A 58 1.07 -11.05 -5.13
C ASP A 58 -0.37 -11.22 -5.65
N GLU A 59 -1.22 -11.91 -4.88
CA GLU A 59 -2.60 -12.24 -5.28
C GLU A 59 -3.58 -11.06 -5.13
N SER A 60 -3.26 -10.06 -4.30
CA SER A 60 -4.13 -8.89 -4.09
C SER A 60 -3.97 -7.80 -5.14
N THR A 61 -2.82 -7.71 -5.80
CA THR A 61 -2.56 -6.66 -6.79
C THR A 61 -3.47 -6.79 -8.01
N VAL A 62 -4.12 -5.68 -8.39
CA VAL A 62 -5.07 -5.62 -9.50
C VAL A 62 -4.47 -4.88 -10.69
N LEU A 63 -4.51 -5.49 -11.86
CA LEU A 63 -4.19 -4.83 -13.12
C LEU A 63 -5.42 -4.06 -13.60
N LEU A 64 -5.42 -2.73 -13.46
CA LEU A 64 -6.53 -1.87 -13.86
C LEU A 64 -6.54 -1.55 -15.35
N LYS A 65 -5.37 -1.40 -15.94
CA LYS A 65 -5.20 -1.06 -17.37
C LYS A 65 -3.86 -1.60 -17.89
N ASN A 66 -3.82 -2.07 -19.15
CA ASN A 66 -2.60 -2.53 -19.82
C ASN A 66 -2.74 -2.40 -21.34
N ASP A 67 -2.78 -1.18 -21.83
CA ASP A 67 -2.90 -0.89 -23.25
C ASP A 67 -1.61 -1.30 -23.98
N GLY A 68 -1.78 -1.86 -25.16
CA GLY A 68 -0.65 -2.29 -25.99
C GLY A 68 0.20 -3.39 -25.34
N GLN A 69 -0.28 -4.05 -24.30
CA GLN A 69 0.46 -5.08 -23.56
C GLN A 69 1.84 -4.56 -23.06
N LEU A 70 1.87 -3.33 -22.52
CA LEU A 70 3.09 -2.74 -21.97
C LEU A 70 3.68 -3.61 -20.84
N LEU A 71 2.84 -4.17 -19.99
CA LEU A 71 3.21 -5.13 -18.96
C LEU A 71 2.98 -6.57 -19.43
N PRO A 72 3.83 -7.53 -19.02
CA PRO A 72 5.05 -7.33 -18.22
C PRO A 72 6.19 -6.72 -19.00
N LEU A 73 7.04 -5.98 -18.30
CA LEU A 73 8.25 -5.39 -18.88
C LEU A 73 9.29 -6.48 -19.17
N ASN A 74 9.83 -6.46 -20.37
CA ASN A 74 10.89 -7.41 -20.73
C ASN A 74 12.29 -6.86 -20.30
N VAL A 75 12.84 -7.40 -19.24
CA VAL A 75 14.15 -6.99 -18.70
C VAL A 75 15.26 -7.01 -19.75
N ARG A 76 15.21 -7.92 -20.73
CA ARG A 76 16.24 -8.03 -21.77
C ARG A 76 16.28 -6.81 -22.71
N ASN A 77 15.18 -6.08 -22.79
CA ASN A 77 15.05 -4.91 -23.67
C ASN A 77 15.31 -3.59 -22.93
N LEU A 78 15.54 -3.64 -21.61
CA LEU A 78 15.71 -2.46 -20.77
C LEU A 78 17.18 -2.24 -20.42
N LYS A 79 17.66 -1.02 -20.61
CA LYS A 79 18.94 -0.53 -20.12
C LYS A 79 18.78 0.30 -18.85
N SER A 80 17.65 0.93 -18.71
CA SER A 80 17.38 1.84 -17.59
C SER A 80 15.88 1.94 -17.26
N VAL A 81 15.58 2.14 -15.98
CA VAL A 81 14.22 2.32 -15.46
C VAL A 81 14.20 3.53 -14.52
N ALA A 82 13.26 4.43 -14.71
CA ALA A 82 12.96 5.45 -13.71
C ALA A 82 12.00 4.88 -12.67
N VAL A 83 12.35 5.04 -11.39
CA VAL A 83 11.49 4.69 -10.25
C VAL A 83 11.15 5.97 -9.52
N ILE A 84 9.91 6.41 -9.61
CA ILE A 84 9.49 7.76 -9.27
C ILE A 84 8.30 7.72 -8.30
N GLY A 85 8.19 8.73 -7.45
CA GLY A 85 7.00 8.99 -6.66
C GLY A 85 7.19 8.88 -5.16
N PRO A 86 6.25 9.43 -4.38
CA PRO A 86 6.33 9.48 -2.92
C PRO A 86 6.28 8.09 -2.27
N ASN A 87 5.64 7.11 -2.90
CA ASN A 87 5.57 5.73 -2.43
C ASN A 87 6.65 4.82 -3.04
N ALA A 88 7.52 5.33 -3.92
CA ALA A 88 8.56 4.52 -4.56
C ALA A 88 9.58 3.94 -3.56
N ASP A 89 9.98 4.72 -2.57
CA ASP A 89 10.95 4.31 -1.54
C ASP A 89 10.35 4.36 -0.13
N ASN A 90 9.15 3.87 0.00
CA ASN A 90 8.43 3.73 1.27
C ASN A 90 7.71 2.39 1.31
N VAL A 91 7.41 1.85 2.50
CA VAL A 91 6.58 0.67 2.70
C VAL A 91 5.26 1.10 3.32
N GLN A 92 4.16 0.74 2.68
CA GLN A 92 2.82 1.03 3.19
C GLN A 92 2.25 -0.19 3.91
N PHE A 93 2.38 -0.21 5.24
CA PHE A 93 1.88 -1.30 6.07
C PHE A 93 0.37 -1.25 6.35
N GLY A 94 -0.27 -0.10 6.14
CA GLY A 94 -1.64 0.15 6.58
C GLY A 94 -1.74 0.51 8.07
N ASP A 95 -2.97 0.59 8.58
CA ASP A 95 -3.22 0.85 10.00
C ASP A 95 -2.97 -0.39 10.87
N TYR A 96 -2.87 -0.20 12.16
CA TYR A 96 -2.83 -1.25 13.19
C TYR A 96 -1.68 -2.26 13.06
N THR A 97 -0.67 -1.97 12.27
CA THR A 97 0.53 -2.80 12.23
C THR A 97 1.47 -2.45 13.39
N TRP A 98 2.20 -3.45 13.89
CA TRP A 98 3.13 -3.28 15.00
C TRP A 98 4.30 -2.34 14.66
N SER A 99 4.71 -2.32 13.40
CA SER A 99 5.78 -1.44 12.91
C SER A 99 5.33 -0.63 11.70
N LYS A 100 5.88 0.58 11.60
CA LYS A 100 5.76 1.49 10.45
C LYS A 100 7.15 1.86 9.91
N LYS A 101 8.18 1.17 10.36
CA LYS A 101 9.55 1.46 9.96
C LYS A 101 9.80 0.87 8.57
N LYS A 102 10.40 1.67 7.70
CA LYS A 102 10.78 1.25 6.35
C LYS A 102 11.66 -0.02 6.35
N GLU A 103 12.51 -0.15 7.35
CA GLU A 103 13.46 -1.27 7.49
C GLU A 103 12.78 -2.61 7.78
N ASP A 104 11.53 -2.59 8.23
CA ASP A 104 10.75 -3.81 8.51
C ASP A 104 10.04 -4.39 7.28
N GLY A 105 10.24 -3.78 6.11
CA GLY A 105 9.71 -4.26 4.85
C GLY A 105 10.61 -3.96 3.66
N VAL A 106 10.15 -4.27 2.47
CA VAL A 106 10.86 -4.03 1.21
C VAL A 106 10.10 -2.97 0.42
N THR A 107 10.73 -1.82 0.17
CA THR A 107 10.14 -0.76 -0.65
C THR A 107 10.07 -1.17 -2.13
N PRO A 108 9.17 -0.60 -2.95
CA PRO A 108 9.16 -0.80 -4.39
C PRO A 108 10.53 -0.60 -5.03
N LEU A 109 11.23 0.48 -4.69
CA LEU A 109 12.59 0.76 -5.16
C LEU A 109 13.56 -0.37 -4.80
N GLN A 110 13.51 -0.86 -3.55
CA GLN A 110 14.40 -1.94 -3.12
C GLN A 110 14.04 -3.26 -3.80
N GLY A 111 12.76 -3.59 -3.95
CA GLY A 111 12.32 -4.80 -4.66
C GLY A 111 12.76 -4.80 -6.12
N ILE A 112 12.62 -3.67 -6.81
CA ILE A 112 13.10 -3.49 -8.19
C ILE A 112 14.63 -3.63 -8.27
N LYS A 113 15.37 -3.05 -7.33
CA LYS A 113 16.84 -3.22 -7.24
C LYS A 113 17.23 -4.68 -7.03
N ASN A 114 16.56 -5.38 -6.13
CA ASN A 114 16.83 -6.79 -5.83
C ASN A 114 16.63 -7.66 -7.08
N LEU A 115 15.56 -7.41 -7.84
CA LEU A 115 15.23 -8.18 -9.04
C LEU A 115 16.16 -7.88 -10.21
N LEU A 116 16.41 -6.61 -10.47
CA LEU A 116 17.20 -6.19 -11.64
C LEU A 116 18.70 -6.30 -11.43
N GLY A 117 19.18 -6.13 -10.19
CA GLY A 117 20.62 -6.06 -9.89
C GLY A 117 21.29 -4.97 -10.72
N ASP A 118 22.52 -5.22 -11.12
CA ASP A 118 23.34 -4.30 -11.94
C ASP A 118 23.03 -4.36 -13.45
N ARG A 119 22.07 -5.20 -13.86
CA ARG A 119 21.73 -5.41 -15.28
C ARG A 119 21.02 -4.23 -15.91
N VAL A 120 20.28 -3.47 -15.11
CA VAL A 120 19.47 -2.34 -15.56
C VAL A 120 19.75 -1.16 -14.62
N LYS A 121 20.10 -0.01 -15.19
CA LYS A 121 20.31 1.21 -14.41
C LYS A 121 18.99 1.71 -13.83
N ILE A 122 18.96 2.04 -12.54
CA ILE A 122 17.79 2.62 -11.87
C ILE A 122 18.06 4.10 -11.61
N ASN A 123 17.21 4.95 -12.16
CA ASN A 123 17.16 6.38 -11.91
C ASN A 123 16.00 6.66 -10.95
N TYR A 124 16.30 7.03 -9.71
CA TYR A 124 15.29 7.28 -8.68
C TYR A 124 15.07 8.78 -8.49
N ALA A 125 13.81 9.19 -8.34
CA ALA A 125 13.43 10.52 -7.88
C ALA A 125 12.12 10.46 -7.09
N LYS A 126 12.05 11.13 -5.93
CA LYS A 126 10.79 11.22 -5.16
C LYS A 126 9.73 12.05 -5.90
N GLY A 127 10.12 13.11 -6.56
CA GLY A 127 9.28 13.99 -7.37
C GLY A 127 8.39 14.93 -6.56
N CYS A 128 7.60 14.40 -5.63
CA CYS A 128 6.76 15.20 -4.73
C CYS A 128 6.51 14.45 -3.40
N SER A 129 5.83 15.07 -2.47
CA SER A 129 5.30 14.40 -1.27
C SER A 129 3.85 13.92 -1.50
N LEU A 130 3.31 13.12 -0.56
CA LEU A 130 1.95 12.59 -0.67
C LEU A 130 0.85 13.65 -0.62
N ALA A 131 1.03 14.73 0.14
CA ALA A 131 -0.03 15.70 0.38
C ALA A 131 0.36 17.17 0.11
N SER A 132 1.65 17.48 -0.07
CA SER A 132 2.10 18.85 -0.34
C SER A 132 1.87 19.23 -1.81
N LEU A 133 1.54 20.49 -2.03
CA LEU A 133 1.50 21.12 -3.36
C LEU A 133 2.90 21.55 -3.86
N ASP A 134 3.96 21.26 -3.11
CA ASP A 134 5.33 21.56 -3.54
C ASP A 134 5.71 20.70 -4.75
N THR A 135 6.08 21.37 -5.82
CA THR A 135 6.47 20.79 -7.11
C THR A 135 7.97 20.82 -7.37
N SER A 136 8.76 21.30 -6.42
CA SER A 136 10.22 21.54 -6.57
C SER A 136 10.99 20.28 -6.99
N GLY A 137 10.55 19.09 -6.59
CA GLY A 137 11.16 17.81 -6.94
C GLY A 137 10.74 17.25 -8.31
N ILE A 138 9.74 17.83 -8.99
CA ILE A 138 9.21 17.28 -10.25
C ILE A 138 10.26 17.36 -11.37
N ALA A 139 11.07 18.40 -11.41
CA ALA A 139 12.11 18.55 -12.42
C ALA A 139 13.12 17.38 -12.38
N GLU A 140 13.51 16.92 -11.18
CA GLU A 140 14.40 15.76 -11.01
C GLU A 140 13.71 14.46 -11.49
N ALA A 141 12.42 14.30 -11.22
CA ALA A 141 11.65 13.15 -11.68
C ALA A 141 11.50 13.11 -13.22
N VAL A 142 11.27 14.25 -13.83
CA VAL A 142 11.24 14.40 -15.29
C VAL A 142 12.60 14.06 -15.90
N ASP A 143 13.70 14.50 -15.27
CA ASP A 143 15.05 14.15 -15.72
C ASP A 143 15.34 12.66 -15.59
N ALA A 144 14.96 12.04 -14.47
CA ALA A 144 15.07 10.58 -14.27
C ALA A 144 14.30 9.81 -15.36
N ALA A 145 13.08 10.23 -15.70
CA ALA A 145 12.28 9.64 -16.78
C ALA A 145 12.93 9.81 -18.16
N ARG A 146 13.46 11.02 -18.46
CA ARG A 146 14.11 11.32 -19.73
C ARG A 146 15.31 10.40 -19.98
N HIS A 147 16.06 10.07 -18.94
CA HIS A 147 17.23 9.20 -18.99
C HIS A 147 16.92 7.71 -18.77
N SER A 148 15.65 7.32 -18.95
CA SER A 148 15.20 5.94 -18.76
C SER A 148 14.40 5.43 -19.96
N ASP A 149 14.34 4.11 -20.12
CA ASP A 149 13.58 3.47 -21.17
C ASP A 149 12.08 3.40 -20.80
N VAL A 150 11.76 3.36 -19.50
CA VAL A 150 10.41 3.34 -18.95
C VAL A 150 10.37 4.05 -17.60
N ALA A 151 9.26 4.69 -17.27
CA ALA A 151 9.03 5.31 -15.97
C ALA A 151 7.97 4.52 -15.18
N LEU A 152 8.31 4.14 -13.97
CA LEU A 152 7.44 3.50 -12.97
C LEU A 152 7.13 4.52 -11.88
N ILE A 153 5.87 4.92 -11.77
CA ILE A 153 5.44 5.99 -10.87
C ILE A 153 4.58 5.41 -9.76
N PHE A 154 5.05 5.53 -8.52
CA PHE A 154 4.39 5.04 -7.31
C PHE A 154 3.74 6.20 -6.55
N VAL A 155 2.43 6.29 -6.63
CA VAL A 155 1.60 7.35 -6.04
C VAL A 155 0.47 6.76 -5.20
N GLY A 156 -0.26 7.60 -4.50
CA GLY A 156 -1.43 7.18 -3.76
C GLY A 156 -1.56 7.84 -2.40
N SER A 157 -1.68 7.04 -1.36
CA SER A 157 -1.91 7.50 0.01
C SER A 157 -0.95 6.86 1.02
N SER A 158 -1.01 7.33 2.24
CA SER A 158 -0.37 6.72 3.41
C SER A 158 -1.39 6.60 4.53
N SER A 159 -1.37 5.47 5.23
CA SER A 159 -2.17 5.22 6.41
C SER A 159 -1.25 5.08 7.63
N THR A 160 -1.12 6.16 8.40
CA THR A 160 -0.23 6.23 9.55
C THR A 160 -0.92 6.81 10.79
N ALA A 161 -2.25 6.64 10.89
CA ALA A 161 -3.10 7.30 11.86
C ALA A 161 -2.59 7.22 13.32
N PHE A 162 -1.96 6.11 13.69
CA PHE A 162 -1.46 5.89 15.06
C PHE A 162 0.05 6.11 15.24
N VAL A 163 0.80 6.39 14.17
CA VAL A 163 2.25 6.60 14.26
C VAL A 163 2.58 8.05 13.92
N ARG A 164 2.71 8.88 14.93
CA ARG A 164 2.97 10.33 14.81
C ARG A 164 4.40 10.70 14.35
N HIS A 165 5.20 9.75 13.92
CA HIS A 165 6.63 9.98 13.67
C HIS A 165 7.03 9.82 12.18
N THR A 166 6.08 9.77 11.26
CA THR A 166 6.40 9.78 9.83
C THR A 166 6.53 11.20 9.30
N GLN A 167 7.48 11.42 8.39
CA GLN A 167 7.69 12.72 7.74
C GLN A 167 6.56 13.07 6.76
N GLU A 168 5.79 12.09 6.31
CA GLU A 168 4.66 12.25 5.41
C GLU A 168 3.34 12.22 6.19
N PRO A 169 2.39 13.11 5.88
CA PRO A 169 1.10 13.10 6.53
C PRO A 169 0.28 11.88 6.13
N SER A 170 -0.51 11.34 7.06
CA SER A 170 -1.57 10.39 6.73
C SER A 170 -2.62 11.05 5.85
N THR A 171 -2.98 10.37 4.77
CA THR A 171 -4.04 10.80 3.85
C THR A 171 -5.21 9.81 3.82
N SER A 172 -5.17 8.78 4.66
CA SER A 172 -6.23 7.82 4.92
C SER A 172 -6.00 7.15 6.27
N GLY A 173 -7.00 6.43 6.78
CA GLY A 173 -6.92 5.67 8.02
C GLY A 173 -7.99 6.06 9.02
N GLU A 174 -7.97 5.46 10.21
CA GLU A 174 -8.94 5.76 11.24
C GLU A 174 -8.86 7.22 11.70
N GLY A 175 -10.01 7.88 11.71
CA GLY A 175 -10.10 9.29 12.10
C GLY A 175 -9.55 10.28 11.07
N ILE A 176 -9.16 9.81 9.88
CA ILE A 176 -8.65 10.63 8.79
C ILE A 176 -9.43 10.31 7.52
N ASP A 177 -10.05 11.33 6.94
CA ASP A 177 -10.81 11.21 5.71
C ASP A 177 -10.46 12.35 4.75
N LEU A 178 -10.86 12.19 3.49
CA LEU A 178 -10.68 13.18 2.44
C LEU A 178 -12.05 13.66 1.96
N SER A 179 -12.19 14.97 1.84
CA SER A 179 -13.35 15.59 1.19
C SER A 179 -13.30 15.48 -0.34
N ASP A 180 -12.12 15.23 -0.89
CA ASP A 180 -11.88 14.97 -2.31
C ASP A 180 -11.06 13.69 -2.46
N ILE A 181 -11.52 12.77 -3.31
CA ILE A 181 -10.87 11.48 -3.58
C ILE A 181 -9.91 11.52 -4.76
N SER A 182 -9.55 12.69 -5.27
CA SER A 182 -8.44 12.85 -6.22
C SER A 182 -7.10 12.51 -5.54
N LEU A 183 -6.05 12.29 -6.34
CA LEU A 183 -4.70 12.18 -5.80
C LEU A 183 -4.33 13.48 -5.06
N THR A 184 -3.90 13.38 -3.83
CA THR A 184 -3.56 14.52 -2.98
C THR A 184 -2.27 15.21 -3.40
N GLY A 185 -2.13 16.51 -3.09
CA GLY A 185 -0.92 17.27 -3.36
C GLY A 185 -0.59 17.42 -4.84
N ALA A 186 0.69 17.33 -5.18
CA ALA A 186 1.20 17.49 -6.55
C ALA A 186 1.31 16.14 -7.31
N GLN A 187 0.72 15.05 -6.83
CA GLN A 187 0.93 13.73 -7.41
C GLN A 187 0.42 13.60 -8.85
N GLU A 188 -0.75 14.14 -9.17
CA GLU A 188 -1.24 14.09 -10.56
C GLU A 188 -0.41 14.96 -11.48
N GLN A 189 0.06 16.13 -11.01
CA GLN A 189 0.98 16.97 -11.78
C GLN A 189 2.29 16.23 -12.08
N LEU A 190 2.86 15.53 -11.09
CA LEU A 190 4.05 14.68 -11.28
C LEU A 190 3.83 13.67 -12.41
N ILE A 191 2.69 12.95 -12.40
CA ILE A 191 2.37 11.96 -13.45
C ILE A 191 2.30 12.64 -14.82
N ARG A 192 1.62 13.78 -14.92
CA ARG A 192 1.45 14.52 -16.18
C ARG A 192 2.79 14.98 -16.77
N GLU A 193 3.66 15.53 -15.94
CA GLU A 193 4.95 16.04 -16.40
C GLU A 193 5.92 14.91 -16.78
N VAL A 194 5.91 13.81 -16.05
CA VAL A 194 6.69 12.61 -16.43
C VAL A 194 6.14 11.99 -17.71
N PHE A 195 4.82 11.91 -17.89
CA PHE A 195 4.21 11.40 -19.12
C PHE A 195 4.55 12.26 -20.34
N ALA A 196 4.62 13.59 -20.18
CA ALA A 196 4.97 14.51 -21.25
C ALA A 196 6.40 14.32 -21.80
N VAL A 197 7.26 13.56 -21.12
CA VAL A 197 8.59 13.17 -21.64
C VAL A 197 8.48 12.25 -22.85
N GLY A 198 7.34 11.57 -23.06
CA GLY A 198 7.10 10.68 -24.18
C GLY A 198 7.70 9.28 -24.04
N LYS A 199 8.11 8.89 -22.83
CA LYS A 199 8.51 7.50 -22.52
C LYS A 199 7.31 6.67 -22.08
N PRO A 200 7.36 5.31 -22.21
CA PRO A 200 6.35 4.46 -21.62
C PRO A 200 6.24 4.72 -20.10
N VAL A 201 5.01 4.82 -19.59
CA VAL A 201 4.73 5.10 -18.18
C VAL A 201 3.84 4.00 -17.60
N VAL A 202 4.20 3.50 -16.43
CA VAL A 202 3.37 2.64 -15.59
C VAL A 202 3.07 3.38 -14.29
N VAL A 203 1.80 3.48 -13.92
CA VAL A 203 1.37 4.04 -12.63
C VAL A 203 0.97 2.91 -11.70
N VAL A 204 1.56 2.89 -10.51
CA VAL A 204 1.21 1.98 -9.42
C VAL A 204 0.55 2.80 -8.31
N LEU A 205 -0.72 2.50 -8.05
CA LEU A 205 -1.49 3.11 -6.97
C LEU A 205 -1.27 2.32 -5.69
N VAL A 206 -0.60 2.94 -4.72
CA VAL A 206 -0.39 2.39 -3.38
C VAL A 206 -1.36 3.10 -2.44
N ALA A 207 -2.48 2.44 -2.10
CA ALA A 207 -3.55 3.12 -1.39
C ALA A 207 -4.51 2.14 -0.70
N GLY A 208 -5.08 2.55 0.44
CA GLY A 208 -6.13 1.81 1.14
C GLY A 208 -7.55 2.13 0.65
N LYS A 209 -7.71 2.94 -0.41
CA LYS A 209 -8.99 3.41 -0.94
C LYS A 209 -8.92 3.66 -2.45
N PRO A 210 -10.07 3.76 -3.14
CA PRO A 210 -10.09 4.17 -4.55
C PRO A 210 -9.76 5.67 -4.68
N PHE A 211 -9.23 6.03 -5.84
CA PHE A 211 -9.04 7.41 -6.26
C PHE A 211 -9.85 7.74 -7.51
N ALA A 212 -10.33 8.98 -7.60
CA ALA A 212 -10.81 9.55 -8.85
C ALA A 212 -9.58 9.97 -9.68
N ILE A 213 -9.28 9.20 -10.72
CA ILE A 213 -8.09 9.39 -11.57
C ILE A 213 -8.46 9.42 -13.07
N PRO A 214 -9.45 10.21 -13.49
CA PRO A 214 -9.94 10.15 -14.87
C PRO A 214 -8.86 10.44 -15.89
N TRP A 215 -8.02 11.45 -15.66
CA TRP A 215 -6.93 11.78 -16.58
C TRP A 215 -5.89 10.66 -16.67
N VAL A 216 -5.50 10.06 -15.53
CA VAL A 216 -4.54 8.94 -15.49
C VAL A 216 -5.11 7.74 -16.24
N LYS A 217 -6.39 7.40 -16.01
CA LYS A 217 -7.10 6.33 -16.72
C LYS A 217 -7.08 6.55 -18.23
N GLU A 218 -7.30 7.77 -18.69
CA GLU A 218 -7.35 8.07 -20.13
C GLU A 218 -5.97 8.00 -20.79
N ASN A 219 -4.96 8.57 -20.17
CA ASN A 219 -3.66 8.83 -20.82
C ASN A 219 -2.58 7.79 -20.51
N ILE A 220 -2.58 7.18 -19.32
CA ILE A 220 -1.52 6.24 -18.93
C ILE A 220 -1.81 4.84 -19.47
N PRO A 221 -0.84 4.20 -20.17
CA PRO A 221 -1.06 2.91 -20.81
C PRO A 221 -1.16 1.73 -19.84
N ALA A 222 -0.48 1.78 -18.68
CA ALA A 222 -0.53 0.69 -17.71
C ALA A 222 -0.74 1.23 -16.28
N ILE A 223 -1.72 0.67 -15.56
CA ILE A 223 -2.10 1.09 -14.22
C ILE A 223 -2.33 -0.15 -13.35
N LEU A 224 -1.68 -0.20 -12.22
CA LEU A 224 -1.83 -1.22 -11.19
C LEU A 224 -2.39 -0.61 -9.89
N ALA A 225 -3.24 -1.34 -9.18
CA ALA A 225 -3.62 -1.05 -7.80
C ALA A 225 -2.98 -2.10 -6.89
N GLN A 226 -1.99 -1.67 -6.10
CA GLN A 226 -1.22 -2.55 -5.24
C GLN A 226 -1.75 -2.59 -3.81
N TRP A 227 -2.58 -1.63 -3.42
CA TRP A 227 -3.07 -1.43 -2.06
C TRP A 227 -1.94 -1.12 -1.05
N TYR A 228 -2.16 -1.44 0.23
CA TYR A 228 -1.13 -1.48 1.27
C TYR A 228 -0.69 -2.93 1.44
N ALA A 229 0.26 -3.36 0.63
CA ALA A 229 0.64 -4.77 0.55
C ALA A 229 1.63 -5.22 1.64
N GLY A 230 2.02 -4.30 2.54
CA GLY A 230 2.80 -4.61 3.74
C GLY A 230 4.28 -4.92 3.46
N GLU A 231 4.89 -5.73 4.34
CA GLU A 231 6.35 -5.93 4.37
C GLU A 231 6.95 -6.47 3.06
N GLN A 232 6.15 -7.14 2.22
CA GLN A 232 6.62 -7.74 0.96
C GLN A 232 6.18 -6.96 -0.29
N GLU A 233 5.63 -5.73 -0.13
CA GLU A 233 5.08 -4.97 -1.24
C GLU A 233 6.08 -4.73 -2.36
N GLY A 234 7.33 -4.41 -2.03
CA GLY A 234 8.38 -4.13 -3.02
C GLY A 234 8.79 -5.34 -3.83
N ASN A 235 8.95 -6.50 -3.19
CA ASN A 235 9.27 -7.74 -3.90
C ASN A 235 8.10 -8.18 -4.80
N SER A 236 6.86 -8.05 -4.30
CA SER A 236 5.67 -8.39 -5.04
C SER A 236 5.49 -7.54 -6.29
N ILE A 237 5.55 -6.20 -6.14
CA ILE A 237 5.36 -5.32 -7.29
C ILE A 237 6.47 -5.47 -8.33
N ALA A 238 7.72 -5.72 -7.91
CA ALA A 238 8.80 -5.98 -8.83
C ALA A 238 8.52 -7.23 -9.68
N ASP A 239 8.13 -8.34 -9.05
CA ASP A 239 7.83 -9.57 -9.78
C ASP A 239 6.63 -9.43 -10.73
N ILE A 240 5.62 -8.64 -10.35
CA ILE A 240 4.46 -8.33 -11.21
C ILE A 240 4.88 -7.48 -12.41
N LEU A 241 5.63 -6.41 -12.18
CA LEU A 241 6.08 -5.51 -13.25
C LEU A 241 6.93 -6.21 -14.30
N PHE A 242 7.75 -7.17 -13.89
CA PHE A 242 8.68 -7.89 -14.77
C PHE A 242 8.23 -9.32 -15.12
N GLY A 243 6.99 -9.70 -14.78
CA GLY A 243 6.32 -10.90 -15.27
C GLY A 243 6.67 -12.21 -14.57
N ASN A 244 7.30 -12.19 -13.41
CA ASN A 244 7.50 -13.38 -12.58
C ASN A 244 6.19 -13.80 -11.88
N VAL A 245 5.30 -12.83 -11.64
CA VAL A 245 3.97 -13.03 -11.05
C VAL A 245 2.93 -12.37 -11.95
N ASN A 246 1.82 -13.08 -12.22
CA ASN A 246 0.67 -12.50 -12.92
C ASN A 246 -0.30 -11.88 -11.90
N PRO A 247 -0.63 -10.58 -11.99
CA PRO A 247 -1.58 -9.94 -11.07
C PRO A 247 -2.96 -10.58 -11.21
N SER A 248 -3.49 -11.10 -10.11
CA SER A 248 -4.75 -11.86 -10.10
C SER A 248 -5.83 -11.23 -9.24
N GLY A 249 -5.54 -10.14 -8.53
CA GLY A 249 -6.48 -9.42 -7.69
C GLY A 249 -7.72 -8.96 -8.45
N LYS A 250 -8.83 -8.83 -7.72
CA LYS A 250 -10.11 -8.33 -8.25
C LYS A 250 -10.56 -7.14 -7.41
N LEU A 251 -11.14 -6.14 -8.08
CA LEU A 251 -11.72 -5.00 -7.38
C LEU A 251 -12.93 -5.45 -6.56
N THR A 252 -12.96 -5.01 -5.30
CA THR A 252 -14.11 -5.21 -4.39
C THR A 252 -15.02 -3.98 -4.33
N PHE A 253 -14.62 -2.90 -5.00
CA PHE A 253 -15.37 -1.65 -5.13
C PHE A 253 -15.02 -0.95 -6.46
N SER A 254 -15.83 0.04 -6.84
CA SER A 254 -15.60 0.81 -8.07
C SER A 254 -14.59 1.93 -7.83
N PHE A 255 -13.80 2.24 -8.87
CA PHE A 255 -13.06 3.49 -8.94
C PHE A 255 -13.99 4.57 -9.54
N PRO A 256 -14.38 5.61 -8.78
CA PRO A 256 -15.27 6.65 -9.28
C PRO A 256 -14.55 7.61 -10.23
N GLN A 257 -15.34 8.35 -11.01
CA GLN A 257 -14.79 9.37 -11.92
C GLN A 257 -14.52 10.70 -11.20
N SER A 258 -15.27 10.97 -10.15
CA SER A 258 -15.19 12.21 -9.37
C SER A 258 -15.67 11.97 -7.95
N THR A 259 -15.51 12.96 -7.09
CA THR A 259 -16.01 12.94 -5.71
C THR A 259 -17.54 13.00 -5.63
N GLY A 260 -18.23 13.51 -6.65
CA GLY A 260 -19.68 13.60 -6.70
C GLY A 260 -20.18 14.71 -7.59
#